data_675f5e5f3b90f0610792c57853c90db9
#
_entry.id   675f5e5f3b90f0610792c57853c90db9
#
_cell.length_a   1.000
_cell.length_b   1.000
_cell.length_c   1.000
_cell.angle_alpha   90.00
_cell.angle_beta   90.00
_cell.angle_gamma   90.00
#
_symmetry.space_group_name_H-M   'P 1'
#
loop_
_entity.id
_entity.type
_entity.pdbx_description
1 polymer ?
#
loop_
_entity_poly.entity_id
_entity_poly.type
_entity_poly.pdbx_seq_one_letter_code
_entity_poly.pdbx_strand_id
1 'polypeptide(L)'
;MLFPILAEEVAELVIFQRSPNWVIPRNDVAMSAEEGALLGTDPELAMKLGALNRQIIYEQADTFFWQAFKWTPEGRDAYNRIAINHLEKQVDDPDLRAKLTPDYPIGCRRILISDDYFPAVSKDNVILEIDGIATIDATGIQTTSGTHH
;
A
#
# COMPACT_ATOMS: atom_id res chain seq x y z
N MET A 1 0.27 -8.20 -1.19
CA MET A 1 1.37 -7.85 -0.27
C MET A 1 1.38 -8.89 0.85
N LEU A 2 2.54 -9.39 1.28
CA LEU A 2 2.61 -10.52 2.22
C LEU A 2 2.58 -10.10 3.71
N PHE A 3 3.19 -8.97 4.05
CA PHE A 3 3.38 -8.61 5.46
C PHE A 3 2.09 -8.31 6.25
N PRO A 4 0.97 -7.81 5.69
CA PRO A 4 -0.28 -7.70 6.43
C PRO A 4 -0.77 -9.05 6.99
N ILE A 5 -0.58 -10.13 6.24
CA ILE A 5 -0.91 -11.49 6.66
C ILE A 5 0.06 -11.93 7.77
N LEU A 6 1.37 -11.70 7.58
CA LEU A 6 2.38 -12.04 8.60
C LEU A 6 2.13 -11.32 9.93
N ALA A 7 1.73 -10.04 9.88
CA ALA A 7 1.42 -9.27 11.08
C ALA A 7 0.23 -9.83 11.90
N GLU A 8 -0.58 -10.73 11.32
CA GLU A 8 -1.65 -11.44 12.02
C GLU A 8 -1.22 -12.77 12.62
N GLU A 9 -0.18 -13.39 12.08
CA GLU A 9 0.22 -14.75 12.42
C GLU A 9 1.43 -14.83 13.36
N VAL A 10 2.21 -13.73 13.50
CA VAL A 10 3.44 -13.73 14.31
C VAL A 10 3.28 -12.92 15.59
N ALA A 11 4.02 -13.28 16.63
CA ALA A 11 4.05 -12.55 17.90
C ALA A 11 4.69 -11.16 17.75
N GLU A 12 5.72 -11.05 16.90
CA GLU A 12 6.41 -9.80 16.59
C GLU A 12 6.88 -9.81 15.13
N LEU A 13 6.75 -8.68 14.46
CA LEU A 13 7.21 -8.46 13.09
C LEU A 13 8.08 -7.21 13.03
N VAL A 14 9.34 -7.35 12.67
CA VAL A 14 10.22 -6.20 12.44
C VAL A 14 10.36 -5.95 10.93
N ILE A 15 10.00 -4.75 10.50
CA ILE A 15 10.05 -4.33 9.10
C ILE A 15 11.20 -3.33 8.94
N PHE A 16 12.27 -3.71 8.25
CA PHE A 16 13.35 -2.80 7.90
C PHE A 16 13.01 -2.02 6.63
N GLN A 17 12.77 -0.72 6.78
CA GLN A 17 12.38 0.17 5.69
C GLN A 17 13.41 1.29 5.49
N ARG A 18 14.28 1.13 4.50
CA ARG A 18 15.27 2.17 4.17
C ARG A 18 14.62 3.47 3.66
N SER A 19 13.52 3.37 2.95
CA SER A 19 12.75 4.52 2.46
C SER A 19 11.29 4.11 2.27
N PRO A 20 10.33 4.94 2.69
CA PRO A 20 8.92 4.64 2.55
C PRO A 20 8.47 4.63 1.08
N ASN A 21 7.38 3.93 0.81
CA ASN A 21 6.75 3.92 -0.50
C ASN A 21 5.50 4.79 -0.51
N TRP A 22 5.21 5.39 -1.66
CA TRP A 22 3.90 5.96 -1.91
C TRP A 22 2.86 4.86 -1.98
N VAL A 23 1.80 4.99 -1.18
CA VAL A 23 0.68 4.04 -1.13
C VAL A 23 -0.61 4.79 -1.40
N ILE A 24 -1.39 4.29 -2.34
CA ILE A 24 -2.73 4.80 -2.66
C ILE A 24 -3.79 3.75 -2.32
N PRO A 25 -5.04 4.16 -2.05
CA PRO A 25 -6.09 3.22 -1.73
C PRO A 25 -6.41 2.32 -2.92
N ARG A 26 -6.70 1.07 -2.64
CA ARG A 26 -7.19 0.10 -3.62
C ARG A 26 -8.69 0.30 -3.87
N ASN A 27 -9.42 0.73 -2.83
CA ASN A 27 -10.86 0.90 -2.82
C ASN A 27 -11.60 -0.40 -3.24
N ASP A 28 -11.09 -1.53 -2.76
CA ASP A 28 -11.67 -2.83 -3.07
C ASP A 28 -12.97 -3.01 -2.29
N VAL A 29 -14.05 -3.30 -3.00
CA VAL A 29 -15.36 -3.56 -2.41
C VAL A 29 -15.64 -5.05 -2.52
N ALA A 30 -15.91 -5.69 -1.38
CA ALA A 30 -16.30 -7.10 -1.38
C ALA A 30 -17.61 -7.28 -2.17
N MET A 31 -17.62 -8.25 -3.07
CA MET A 31 -18.82 -8.66 -3.77
C MET A 31 -19.84 -9.21 -2.77
N SER A 32 -21.09 -8.79 -2.85
CA SER A 32 -22.14 -9.35 -2.02
C SER A 32 -22.42 -10.83 -2.38
N ALA A 33 -22.98 -11.57 -1.45
CA ALA A 33 -23.35 -12.98 -1.71
C ALA A 33 -24.40 -13.09 -2.85
N GLU A 34 -25.27 -12.10 -2.97
CA GLU A 34 -26.30 -12.03 -4.01
C GLU A 34 -25.68 -11.78 -5.39
N GLU A 35 -24.73 -10.84 -5.49
CA GLU A 35 -23.97 -10.57 -6.72
C GLU A 35 -23.15 -11.80 -7.12
N GLY A 36 -22.47 -12.44 -6.16
CA GLY A 36 -21.72 -13.68 -6.42
C GLY A 36 -22.59 -14.81 -6.92
N ALA A 37 -23.78 -15.00 -6.34
CA ALA A 37 -24.75 -16.02 -6.78
C ALA A 37 -25.27 -15.69 -8.20
N LEU A 38 -25.62 -14.45 -8.48
CA LEU A 38 -26.09 -14.01 -9.81
C LEU A 38 -25.01 -14.27 -10.87
N LEU A 39 -23.78 -13.87 -10.63
CA LEU A 39 -22.67 -14.06 -11.57
C LEU A 39 -22.32 -15.54 -11.76
N GLY A 40 -22.52 -16.38 -10.72
CA GLY A 40 -22.33 -17.83 -10.81
C GLY A 40 -23.39 -18.54 -11.64
N THR A 41 -24.59 -17.96 -11.76
CA THR A 41 -25.72 -18.55 -12.53
C THR A 41 -25.86 -18.03 -13.95
N ASP A 42 -25.26 -16.87 -14.27
CA ASP A 42 -25.29 -16.24 -15.60
C ASP A 42 -23.88 -15.95 -16.13
N PRO A 43 -23.27 -16.90 -16.85
CA PRO A 43 -21.93 -16.73 -17.42
C PRO A 43 -21.84 -15.58 -18.45
N GLU A 44 -22.92 -15.27 -19.16
CA GLU A 44 -22.92 -14.18 -20.14
C GLU A 44 -22.88 -12.81 -19.45
N LEU A 45 -23.66 -12.65 -18.39
CA LEU A 45 -23.60 -11.46 -17.53
C LEU A 45 -22.22 -11.30 -16.88
N ALA A 46 -21.65 -12.39 -16.34
CA ALA A 46 -20.31 -12.39 -15.75
C ALA A 46 -19.25 -11.92 -16.76
N MET A 47 -19.30 -12.40 -18.00
CA MET A 47 -18.38 -11.95 -19.06
C MET A 47 -18.57 -10.48 -19.42
N LYS A 48 -19.81 -10.00 -19.55
CA LYS A 48 -20.11 -8.59 -19.86
C LYS A 48 -19.61 -7.64 -18.75
N LEU A 49 -19.86 -7.98 -17.49
CA LEU A 49 -19.38 -7.19 -16.35
C LEU A 49 -17.86 -7.25 -16.23
N GLY A 50 -17.24 -8.39 -16.47
CA GLY A 50 -15.78 -8.52 -16.51
C GLY A 50 -15.13 -7.68 -17.62
N ALA A 51 -15.76 -7.60 -18.79
CA ALA A 51 -15.32 -6.75 -19.88
C ALA A 51 -15.47 -5.26 -19.56
N LEU A 52 -16.60 -4.85 -18.96
CA LEU A 52 -16.84 -3.49 -18.51
C LEU A 52 -15.84 -3.06 -17.44
N ASN A 53 -15.62 -3.87 -16.41
CA ASN A 53 -14.63 -3.60 -15.37
C ASN A 53 -13.22 -3.45 -15.94
N ARG A 54 -12.84 -4.29 -16.88
CA ARG A 54 -11.56 -4.20 -17.58
C ARG A 54 -11.43 -2.87 -18.32
N GLN A 55 -12.47 -2.45 -19.04
CA GLN A 55 -12.50 -1.17 -19.74
C GLN A 55 -12.34 0.00 -18.77
N ILE A 56 -13.07 0.00 -17.65
CA ILE A 56 -12.98 1.03 -16.61
C ILE A 56 -11.55 1.10 -16.04
N ILE A 57 -10.94 -0.05 -15.73
CA ILE A 57 -9.57 -0.12 -15.22
C ILE A 57 -8.57 0.45 -16.23
N TYR A 58 -8.70 0.13 -17.52
CA TYR A 58 -7.83 0.67 -18.57
C TYR A 58 -8.03 2.18 -18.76
N GLU A 59 -9.28 2.66 -18.79
CA GLU A 59 -9.58 4.10 -18.89
C GLU A 59 -9.06 4.88 -17.68
N GLN A 60 -9.16 4.31 -16.47
CA GLN A 60 -8.56 4.89 -15.28
C GLN A 60 -7.03 4.87 -15.33
N ALA A 61 -6.43 3.79 -15.83
CA ALA A 61 -4.99 3.71 -16.00
C ALA A 61 -4.49 4.77 -17.01
N ASP A 62 -5.16 4.91 -18.15
CA ASP A 62 -4.75 5.84 -19.19
C ASP A 62 -5.00 7.31 -18.82
N THR A 63 -6.14 7.61 -18.18
CA THR A 63 -6.47 9.00 -17.83
C THR A 63 -5.88 9.45 -16.51
N PHE A 64 -5.73 8.55 -15.55
CA PHE A 64 -5.36 8.90 -14.19
C PHE A 64 -3.92 8.49 -13.84
N PHE A 65 -3.58 7.21 -13.89
CA PHE A 65 -2.22 6.75 -13.55
C PHE A 65 -1.14 7.35 -14.45
N TRP A 66 -1.43 7.48 -15.73
CA TRP A 66 -0.49 8.05 -16.69
C TRP A 66 -0.13 9.51 -16.38
N GLN A 67 -1.06 10.28 -15.79
CA GLN A 67 -0.82 11.66 -15.40
C GLN A 67 0.25 11.80 -14.31
N ALA A 68 0.30 10.88 -13.35
CA ALA A 68 1.34 10.87 -12.31
C ALA A 68 2.73 10.62 -12.90
N PHE A 69 2.83 9.82 -13.97
CA PHE A 69 4.09 9.49 -14.65
C PHE A 69 4.50 10.50 -15.71
N LYS A 70 3.58 11.31 -16.24
CA LYS A 70 3.90 12.39 -17.20
C LYS A 70 4.65 13.57 -16.60
N TRP A 71 4.88 13.58 -15.30
CA TRP A 71 5.60 14.64 -14.61
C TRP A 71 4.93 16.02 -14.71
N THR A 72 3.62 16.08 -14.95
CA THR A 72 2.90 17.34 -14.84
C THR A 72 2.72 17.69 -13.38
N PRO A 73 2.92 18.97 -12.97
CA PRO A 73 2.73 19.39 -11.59
C PRO A 73 1.34 19.01 -11.06
N GLU A 74 0.30 19.24 -11.84
CA GLU A 74 -1.10 18.98 -11.49
C GLU A 74 -1.39 17.50 -11.26
N GLY A 75 -0.83 16.63 -12.12
CA GLY A 75 -0.98 15.17 -11.99
C GLY A 75 -0.29 14.66 -10.73
N ARG A 76 0.92 15.10 -10.45
CA ARG A 76 1.66 14.73 -9.23
C ARG A 76 0.94 15.22 -7.97
N ASP A 77 0.45 16.46 -7.96
CA ASP A 77 -0.25 17.02 -6.82
C ASP A 77 -1.56 16.28 -6.52
N ALA A 78 -2.27 15.85 -7.55
CA ALA A 78 -3.47 15.03 -7.37
C ALA A 78 -3.15 13.70 -6.69
N TYR A 79 -2.10 13.01 -7.17
CA TYR A 79 -1.66 11.74 -6.57
C TYR A 79 -1.08 11.89 -5.18
N ASN A 80 -0.28 12.93 -4.95
CA ASN A 80 0.23 13.25 -3.62
C ASN A 80 -0.91 13.43 -2.63
N ARG A 81 -1.95 14.19 -2.98
CA ARG A 81 -3.12 14.38 -2.11
C ARG A 81 -3.85 13.06 -1.82
N ILE A 82 -4.03 12.19 -2.82
CA ILE A 82 -4.66 10.88 -2.61
C ILE A 82 -3.82 10.05 -1.65
N ALA A 83 -2.51 9.96 -1.86
CA ALA A 83 -1.63 9.14 -1.03
C ALA A 83 -1.52 9.69 0.41
N ILE A 84 -1.36 11.01 0.58
CA ILE A 84 -1.31 11.64 1.90
C ILE A 84 -2.63 11.48 2.64
N ASN A 85 -3.76 11.74 2.00
CA ASN A 85 -5.08 11.54 2.61
C ASN A 85 -5.32 10.08 3.03
N HIS A 86 -4.80 9.12 2.24
CA HIS A 86 -4.89 7.70 2.58
C HIS A 86 -4.07 7.37 3.83
N LEU A 87 -2.83 7.86 3.90
CA LEU A 87 -1.96 7.73 5.06
C LEU A 87 -2.59 8.36 6.32
N GLU A 88 -3.05 9.61 6.22
CA GLU A 88 -3.64 10.35 7.35
C GLU A 88 -4.92 9.72 7.90
N LYS A 89 -5.69 9.06 7.05
CA LYS A 89 -6.91 8.34 7.46
C LYS A 89 -6.65 7.04 8.18
N GLN A 90 -5.50 6.42 7.95
CA GLN A 90 -5.21 5.06 8.45
C GLN A 90 -4.14 5.02 9.52
N VAL A 91 -3.38 6.09 9.72
CA VAL A 91 -2.30 6.17 10.72
C VAL A 91 -2.54 7.38 11.62
N ASP A 92 -2.93 7.16 12.85
CA ASP A 92 -3.20 8.22 13.83
C ASP A 92 -1.91 8.77 14.46
N ASP A 93 -0.90 7.90 14.64
CA ASP A 93 0.39 8.28 15.22
C ASP A 93 1.19 9.20 14.28
N PRO A 94 1.49 10.45 14.71
CA PRO A 94 2.23 11.41 13.89
C PRO A 94 3.68 10.99 13.63
N ASP A 95 4.33 10.29 14.56
CA ASP A 95 5.72 9.85 14.42
C ASP A 95 5.80 8.70 13.40
N LEU A 96 4.87 7.76 13.47
CA LEU A 96 4.75 6.70 12.47
C LEU A 96 4.40 7.28 11.09
N ARG A 97 3.49 8.26 11.03
CA ARG A 97 3.16 8.98 9.80
C ARG A 97 4.38 9.63 9.16
N ALA A 98 5.21 10.30 9.96
CA ALA A 98 6.46 10.90 9.48
C ALA A 98 7.41 9.86 8.87
N LYS A 99 7.56 8.69 9.51
CA LYS A 99 8.37 7.56 9.01
C LYS A 99 7.82 6.95 7.72
N LEU A 100 6.51 7.02 7.50
CA LEU A 100 5.81 6.44 6.35
C LEU A 100 5.61 7.44 5.19
N THR A 101 5.94 8.71 5.39
CA THR A 101 5.84 9.75 4.34
C THR A 101 7.11 9.77 3.48
N PRO A 102 7.01 9.50 2.16
CA PRO A 102 8.16 9.57 1.27
C PRO A 102 8.68 10.99 1.10
N ASP A 103 10.00 11.13 1.02
CA ASP A 103 10.73 12.39 0.77
C ASP A 103 11.06 12.62 -0.73
N TYR A 104 10.55 11.75 -1.60
CA TYR A 104 10.76 11.82 -3.04
C TYR A 104 9.42 11.99 -3.79
N PRO A 105 9.44 12.59 -5.02
CA PRO A 105 8.22 12.81 -5.79
C PRO A 105 7.49 11.51 -6.12
N ILE A 106 6.15 11.55 -6.03
CA ILE A 106 5.32 10.41 -6.43
C ILE A 106 5.54 10.08 -7.92
N GLY A 107 5.56 8.80 -8.26
CA GLY A 107 5.86 8.33 -9.61
C GLY A 107 7.36 8.08 -9.89
N CYS A 108 8.29 8.54 -9.04
CA CYS A 108 9.72 8.21 -9.18
C CYS A 108 10.02 6.73 -8.88
N ARG A 109 9.16 6.09 -8.13
CA ARG A 109 9.16 4.65 -7.85
C ARG A 109 7.76 4.10 -8.04
N ARG A 110 7.63 2.77 -8.12
CA ARG A 110 6.34 2.11 -8.21
C ARG A 110 5.45 2.50 -7.02
N ILE A 111 4.27 3.03 -7.31
CA ILE A 111 3.25 3.32 -6.31
C ILE A 111 2.61 2.00 -5.88
N LEU A 112 2.48 1.79 -4.58
CA LEU A 112 1.75 0.66 -4.02
C LEU A 112 0.25 0.98 -3.99
N ILE A 113 -0.57 -0.04 -4.24
CA ILE A 113 -2.03 0.04 -4.16
C ILE A 113 -2.48 -0.94 -3.08
N SER A 114 -2.92 -0.43 -1.92
CA SER A 114 -3.30 -1.28 -0.80
C SER A 114 -4.15 -0.52 0.20
N ASP A 115 -5.19 -1.18 0.72
CA ASP A 115 -6.00 -0.69 1.84
C ASP A 115 -5.51 -1.27 3.19
N ASP A 116 -4.68 -2.32 3.16
CA ASP A 116 -4.24 -3.09 4.33
C ASP A 116 -2.82 -2.72 4.81
N TYR A 117 -2.07 -1.95 4.01
CA TYR A 117 -0.66 -1.65 4.30
C TYR A 117 -0.50 -0.87 5.60
N PHE A 118 -1.14 0.27 5.71
CA PHE A 118 -1.01 1.15 6.87
C PHE A 118 -1.63 0.55 8.14
N PRO A 119 -2.83 -0.07 8.10
CA PRO A 119 -3.36 -0.79 9.26
C PRO A 119 -2.43 -1.89 9.77
N ALA A 120 -1.76 -2.61 8.89
CA ALA A 120 -0.83 -3.66 9.29
C ALA A 120 0.44 -3.10 9.95
N VAL A 121 1.01 -2.02 9.42
CA VAL A 121 2.20 -1.37 10.02
C VAL A 121 1.87 -0.72 11.37
N SER A 122 0.62 -0.32 11.58
CA SER A 122 0.17 0.33 12.83
C SER A 122 -0.19 -0.66 13.95
N LYS A 123 -0.03 -1.98 13.74
CA LYS A 123 -0.29 -2.97 14.79
C LYS A 123 0.77 -2.92 15.90
N ASP A 124 0.37 -3.18 17.14
CA ASP A 124 1.25 -3.15 18.32
C ASP A 124 2.42 -4.15 18.25
N ASN A 125 2.24 -5.26 17.50
CA ASN A 125 3.26 -6.26 17.30
C ASN A 125 4.17 -6.01 16.10
N VAL A 126 4.05 -4.83 15.45
CA VAL A 126 4.86 -4.47 14.28
C VAL A 126 5.80 -3.32 14.61
N ILE A 127 7.08 -3.55 14.41
CA ILE A 127 8.14 -2.56 14.57
C ILE A 127 8.60 -2.10 13.20
N LEU A 128 8.43 -0.81 12.91
CA LEU A 128 8.99 -0.19 11.70
C LEU A 128 10.37 0.36 11.99
N GLU A 129 11.41 -0.38 11.57
CA GLU A 129 12.81 0.03 11.69
C GLU A 129 13.25 0.78 10.43
N ILE A 130 13.70 2.04 10.62
CA ILE A 130 14.15 2.91 9.51
C ILE A 130 15.67 3.01 9.42
N ASP A 131 16.38 2.57 10.47
CA ASP A 131 17.83 2.56 10.47
C ASP A 131 18.39 1.48 9.53
N GLY A 132 19.58 1.75 9.02
CA GLY A 132 20.30 0.79 8.19
C GLY A 132 20.71 -0.46 8.98
N ILE A 133 20.78 -1.61 8.32
CA ILE A 133 21.32 -2.84 8.87
C ILE A 133 22.85 -2.71 8.88
N ALA A 134 23.46 -2.81 10.07
CA ALA A 134 24.92 -2.80 10.25
C ALA A 134 25.49 -4.21 10.10
N THR A 135 24.87 -5.20 10.75
CA THR A 135 25.30 -6.60 10.69
C THR A 135 24.12 -7.55 10.93
N ILE A 136 24.28 -8.77 10.42
CA ILE A 136 23.38 -9.90 10.68
C ILE A 136 24.24 -11.03 11.20
N ASP A 137 23.89 -11.56 12.35
CA ASP A 137 24.60 -12.66 12.99
C ASP A 137 23.66 -13.79 13.43
N ALA A 138 24.18 -14.77 14.16
CA ALA A 138 23.37 -15.91 14.59
C ALA A 138 22.31 -15.57 15.65
N THR A 139 22.37 -14.37 16.24
CA THR A 139 21.46 -13.92 17.30
C THR A 139 20.44 -12.91 16.83
N GLY A 140 20.63 -12.33 15.65
CA GLY A 140 19.67 -11.38 15.08
C GLY A 140 20.26 -10.36 14.12
N ILE A 141 19.64 -9.18 14.08
CA ILE A 141 19.97 -8.07 13.19
C ILE A 141 20.35 -6.86 14.05
N GLN A 142 21.55 -6.32 13.86
CA GLN A 142 21.97 -5.08 14.48
C GLN A 142 21.86 -3.91 13.50
N THR A 143 21.24 -2.83 13.95
CA THR A 143 21.10 -1.60 13.17
C THR A 143 22.33 -0.70 13.30
N THR A 144 22.42 0.32 12.44
CA THR A 144 23.52 1.31 12.49
C THR A 144 23.43 2.22 13.72
N SER A 145 22.27 2.35 14.36
CA SER A 145 22.09 3.03 15.65
C SER A 145 22.46 2.17 16.87
N GLY A 146 22.71 0.87 16.66
CA GLY A 146 23.06 -0.07 17.72
C GLY A 146 21.88 -0.85 18.29
N THR A 147 20.65 -0.66 17.78
CA THR A 147 19.50 -1.51 18.15
C THR A 147 19.71 -2.92 17.64
N HIS A 148 19.37 -3.92 18.44
CA HIS A 148 19.45 -5.35 18.08
C HIS A 148 18.04 -5.97 18.13
N HIS A 149 17.66 -6.60 17.02
CA HIS A 149 16.37 -7.30 16.83
C HIS A 149 16.59 -8.80 16.69
#